data_06d102232cfe39c0042c13076d02f410
#
_entry.id   06d102232cfe39c0042c13076d02f410
#
_cell.length_a   1.000
_cell.length_b   1.000
_cell.length_c   1.000
_cell.angle_alpha   90.00
_cell.angle_beta   90.00
_cell.angle_gamma   90.00
#
_symmetry.space_group_name_H-M   'P 1'
#
loop_
_entity.id
_entity.type
_entity.pdbx_description
1 polymer ?
#
loop_
_entity_poly.entity_id
_entity_poly.type
_entity_poly.pdbx_seq_one_letter_code
_entity_poly.pdbx_strand_id
1 'polypeptide(L)'
;MKIKNTLFSLITVTVMTIGTVNAIETIVIKGSDTLGAKMVPQIAEAFKAKMNKQGVEVAFEIAAEGSSTGVASVIDATAEIGMSSRDPKDKEVAKAKAKGVDMKAITMAKDGIAIIVNESNFIESISLEEIELIFSGDVTDWSGITAQTGEISAYTRNTSSGTYAVFQKLGMNSRDYGVDSQKMAGNEQIAAEVANNPNGIGYVGLAYIKTPGVKVLPVDGSMPEDPSYPIARPLYYLSDNSKQLSPLANDFIGFSMSPEGQNIVNRVNFLSIY
;
A
#
# COMPACT_ATOMS: atom_id res chain seq x y z
N MET A 1 -63.64 1.47 -69.36
CA MET A 1 -63.11 2.44 -68.37
C MET A 1 -62.34 1.61 -67.39
N LYS A 2 -60.99 1.60 -67.42
CA LYS A 2 -60.10 0.76 -66.56
C LYS A 2 -59.55 1.69 -65.51
N ILE A 3 -59.89 1.41 -64.23
CA ILE A 3 -59.36 2.10 -63.04
C ILE A 3 -58.03 1.44 -62.70
N LYS A 4 -56.91 2.21 -62.73
CA LYS A 4 -55.62 1.77 -62.28
C LYS A 4 -55.49 2.07 -60.75
N ASN A 5 -55.43 1.04 -59.96
CA ASN A 5 -55.07 1.17 -58.54
C ASN A 5 -53.56 1.32 -58.42
N THR A 6 -53.08 2.46 -57.94
CA THR A 6 -51.69 2.70 -57.56
C THR A 6 -51.53 2.39 -56.09
N LEU A 7 -50.82 1.32 -55.77
CA LEU A 7 -50.42 0.97 -54.40
C LEU A 7 -49.26 1.88 -53.95
N PHE A 8 -49.48 2.73 -52.99
CA PHE A 8 -48.37 3.45 -52.26
C PHE A 8 -47.82 2.54 -51.19
N SER A 9 -46.59 2.07 -51.34
CA SER A 9 -45.88 1.32 -50.39
C SER A 9 -45.18 2.29 -49.40
N LEU A 10 -45.62 2.31 -48.12
CA LEU A 10 -45.04 3.10 -47.07
C LEU A 10 -43.81 2.34 -46.52
N ILE A 11 -42.60 2.80 -46.83
CA ILE A 11 -41.36 2.23 -46.24
C ILE A 11 -41.16 2.90 -44.89
N THR A 12 -41.41 2.14 -43.81
CA THR A 12 -41.09 2.56 -42.45
C THR A 12 -39.60 2.29 -42.18
N VAL A 13 -38.78 3.34 -42.13
CA VAL A 13 -37.38 3.24 -41.74
C VAL A 13 -37.30 3.20 -40.21
N THR A 14 -37.07 2.04 -39.64
CA THR A 14 -36.80 1.87 -38.20
C THR A 14 -35.33 2.25 -37.95
N VAL A 15 -35.10 3.41 -37.40
CA VAL A 15 -33.77 3.83 -36.91
C VAL A 15 -33.50 3.05 -35.62
N MET A 16 -32.66 2.00 -35.69
CA MET A 16 -32.08 1.36 -34.52
C MET A 16 -31.01 2.29 -33.96
N THR A 17 -31.29 2.94 -32.85
CA THR A 17 -30.27 3.57 -32.02
C THR A 17 -29.45 2.47 -31.35
N ILE A 18 -28.26 2.19 -31.87
CA ILE A 18 -27.28 1.35 -31.22
C ILE A 18 -26.75 2.19 -30.06
N GLY A 19 -27.28 1.94 -28.88
CA GLY A 19 -26.68 2.46 -27.63
C GLY A 19 -25.25 1.91 -27.53
N THR A 20 -24.27 2.77 -27.59
CA THR A 20 -22.88 2.41 -27.24
C THR A 20 -22.85 2.02 -25.78
N VAL A 21 -22.77 0.73 -25.50
CA VAL A 21 -22.38 0.24 -24.16
C VAL A 21 -20.92 0.65 -24.01
N ASN A 22 -20.67 1.74 -23.30
CA ASN A 22 -19.30 2.08 -22.90
C ASN A 22 -18.82 0.95 -21.99
N ALA A 23 -17.78 0.24 -22.39
CA ALA A 23 -17.12 -0.72 -21.53
C ALA A 23 -16.57 0.04 -20.30
N ILE A 24 -16.85 -0.48 -19.11
CA ILE A 24 -16.29 0.08 -17.86
C ILE A 24 -14.78 -0.13 -17.92
N GLU A 25 -14.03 0.97 -17.88
CA GLU A 25 -12.57 0.90 -17.85
C GLU A 25 -12.11 0.53 -16.43
N THR A 26 -11.25 -0.49 -16.32
CA THR A 26 -10.76 -1.00 -15.05
C THR A 26 -9.29 -0.65 -14.87
N ILE A 27 -8.97 0.06 -13.78
CA ILE A 27 -7.59 0.32 -13.38
C ILE A 27 -7.13 -0.81 -12.48
N VAL A 28 -6.09 -1.55 -12.90
CA VAL A 28 -5.48 -2.63 -12.13
C VAL A 28 -4.30 -2.11 -11.35
N ILE A 29 -4.34 -2.26 -10.01
CA ILE A 29 -3.32 -1.77 -9.06
C ILE A 29 -2.88 -2.93 -8.17
N LYS A 30 -1.59 -3.29 -8.18
CA LYS A 30 -1.09 -4.44 -7.39
C LYS A 30 0.13 -4.05 -6.55
N GLY A 31 0.30 -4.65 -5.39
CA GLY A 31 1.56 -4.53 -4.66
C GLY A 31 1.44 -4.35 -3.15
N SER A 32 2.09 -3.32 -2.61
CA SER A 32 2.28 -3.11 -1.19
C SER A 32 0.97 -3.10 -0.38
N ASP A 33 0.88 -3.99 0.60
CA ASP A 33 -0.21 -4.00 1.59
C ASP A 33 -0.29 -2.67 2.37
N THR A 34 0.85 -2.03 2.66
CA THR A 34 0.89 -0.74 3.36
C THR A 34 0.00 0.32 2.69
N LEU A 35 0.06 0.41 1.35
CA LEU A 35 -0.76 1.34 0.58
C LEU A 35 -2.14 0.74 0.25
N GLY A 36 -2.15 -0.52 -0.17
CA GLY A 36 -3.28 -1.16 -0.82
C GLY A 36 -4.40 -1.58 0.11
N ALA A 37 -4.15 -1.78 1.41
CA ALA A 37 -5.19 -2.21 2.34
C ALA A 37 -6.06 -1.05 2.86
N LYS A 38 -5.54 0.18 2.93
CA LYS A 38 -6.30 1.33 3.48
C LYS A 38 -6.28 2.57 2.59
N MET A 39 -5.10 3.03 2.14
CA MET A 39 -4.97 4.31 1.45
C MET A 39 -5.55 4.28 0.03
N VAL A 40 -5.10 3.33 -0.78
CA VAL A 40 -5.49 3.27 -2.20
C VAL A 40 -6.98 3.02 -2.40
N PRO A 41 -7.65 2.12 -1.65
CA PRO A 41 -9.10 1.97 -1.76
C PRO A 41 -9.88 3.25 -1.47
N GLN A 42 -9.49 4.06 -0.48
CA GLN A 42 -10.19 5.31 -0.17
C GLN A 42 -9.96 6.37 -1.24
N ILE A 43 -8.76 6.46 -1.81
CA ILE A 43 -8.47 7.34 -2.94
C ILE A 43 -9.27 6.89 -4.18
N ALA A 44 -9.33 5.58 -4.44
CA ALA A 44 -10.08 5.01 -5.55
C ALA A 44 -11.58 5.31 -5.45
N GLU A 45 -12.19 5.17 -4.28
CA GLU A 45 -13.59 5.50 -4.07
C GLU A 45 -13.88 7.00 -4.28
N ALA A 46 -13.00 7.87 -3.79
CA ALA A 46 -13.13 9.31 -4.02
C ALA A 46 -12.97 9.67 -5.52
N PHE A 47 -12.03 9.03 -6.21
CA PHE A 47 -11.84 9.20 -7.65
C PHE A 47 -13.05 8.70 -8.45
N LYS A 48 -13.60 7.53 -8.13
CA LYS A 48 -14.85 7.02 -8.72
C LYS A 48 -15.99 8.01 -8.55
N ALA A 49 -16.18 8.54 -7.35
CA ALA A 49 -17.22 9.54 -7.09
C ALA A 49 -17.05 10.81 -7.92
N LYS A 50 -15.81 11.24 -8.16
CA LYS A 50 -15.47 12.37 -9.01
C LYS A 50 -15.78 12.08 -10.49
N MET A 51 -15.35 10.92 -11.00
CA MET A 51 -15.54 10.51 -12.39
C MET A 51 -17.02 10.28 -12.72
N ASN A 52 -17.78 9.68 -11.82
CA ASN A 52 -19.23 9.49 -11.96
C ASN A 52 -19.99 10.82 -12.14
N LYS A 53 -19.56 11.90 -11.46
CA LYS A 53 -20.15 13.27 -11.67
C LYS A 53 -19.89 13.80 -13.06
N GLN A 54 -18.90 13.27 -13.78
CA GLN A 54 -18.56 13.61 -15.16
C GLN A 54 -19.19 12.63 -16.18
N GLY A 55 -19.98 11.66 -15.70
CA GLY A 55 -20.59 10.64 -16.55
C GLY A 55 -19.63 9.52 -16.98
N VAL A 56 -18.47 9.40 -16.32
CA VAL A 56 -17.47 8.35 -16.59
C VAL A 56 -17.53 7.30 -15.50
N GLU A 57 -17.80 6.05 -15.87
CA GLU A 57 -17.80 4.92 -14.96
C GLU A 57 -16.42 4.26 -14.92
N VAL A 58 -15.88 4.04 -13.70
CA VAL A 58 -14.54 3.48 -13.48
C VAL A 58 -14.62 2.32 -12.51
N ALA A 59 -13.90 1.24 -12.81
CA ALA A 59 -13.67 0.11 -11.90
C ALA A 59 -12.22 0.06 -11.45
N PHE A 60 -11.98 -0.54 -10.29
CA PHE A 60 -10.65 -0.80 -9.74
C PHE A 60 -10.49 -2.27 -9.35
N GLU A 61 -9.36 -2.84 -9.73
CA GLU A 61 -8.87 -4.12 -9.20
C GLU A 61 -7.63 -3.83 -8.35
N ILE A 62 -7.75 -3.97 -7.02
CA ILE A 62 -6.68 -3.65 -6.08
C ILE A 62 -6.25 -4.93 -5.37
N ALA A 63 -4.98 -5.36 -5.56
CA ALA A 63 -4.38 -6.51 -4.89
C ALA A 63 -3.25 -6.04 -3.95
N ALA A 64 -3.48 -6.19 -2.63
CA ALA A 64 -2.59 -5.74 -1.56
C ALA A 64 -1.80 -6.91 -0.96
N GLU A 65 -0.69 -7.32 -1.60
CA GLU A 65 0.09 -8.51 -1.25
C GLU A 65 1.50 -8.18 -0.73
N GLY A 66 2.23 -7.31 -1.44
CA GLY A 66 3.58 -6.89 -1.05
C GLY A 66 4.29 -6.10 -2.16
N SER A 67 5.30 -5.30 -1.80
CA SER A 67 6.01 -4.45 -2.75
C SER A 67 6.68 -5.23 -3.88
N SER A 68 7.17 -6.45 -3.59
CA SER A 68 7.77 -7.31 -4.63
C SER A 68 6.74 -7.71 -5.70
N THR A 69 5.48 -7.95 -5.31
CA THR A 69 4.37 -8.19 -6.26
C THR A 69 4.08 -6.95 -7.10
N GLY A 70 4.09 -5.75 -6.49
CA GLY A 70 3.91 -4.48 -7.21
C GLY A 70 4.97 -4.25 -8.27
N VAL A 71 6.24 -4.46 -7.94
CA VAL A 71 7.34 -4.37 -8.90
C VAL A 71 7.17 -5.40 -10.02
N ALA A 72 6.88 -6.66 -9.67
CA ALA A 72 6.70 -7.74 -10.65
C ALA A 72 5.51 -7.45 -11.60
N SER A 73 4.40 -6.93 -11.08
CA SER A 73 3.20 -6.66 -11.88
C SER A 73 3.43 -5.60 -12.95
N VAL A 74 4.24 -4.58 -12.68
CA VAL A 74 4.64 -3.57 -13.68
C VAL A 74 5.60 -4.18 -14.71
N ILE A 75 6.60 -4.96 -14.26
CA ILE A 75 7.55 -5.63 -15.16
C ILE A 75 6.84 -6.60 -16.11
N ASP A 76 5.84 -7.32 -15.61
CA ASP A 76 5.12 -8.35 -16.36
C ASP A 76 3.83 -7.80 -17.03
N ALA A 77 3.61 -6.48 -16.95
CA ALA A 77 2.46 -5.75 -17.53
C ALA A 77 1.10 -6.33 -17.08
N THR A 78 1.00 -6.85 -15.85
CA THR A 78 -0.24 -7.36 -15.24
C THR A 78 -0.97 -6.33 -14.39
N ALA A 79 -0.39 -5.14 -14.22
CA ALA A 79 -0.99 -3.95 -13.66
C ALA A 79 -0.37 -2.70 -14.31
N GLU A 80 -1.14 -1.64 -14.47
CA GLU A 80 -0.64 -0.35 -14.93
C GLU A 80 0.08 0.40 -13.79
N ILE A 81 -0.39 0.21 -12.56
CA ILE A 81 0.15 0.85 -11.36
C ILE A 81 0.58 -0.24 -10.37
N GLY A 82 1.86 -0.24 -10.05
CA GLY A 82 2.40 -1.01 -8.93
C GLY A 82 2.39 -0.19 -7.66
N MET A 83 2.18 -0.82 -6.50
CA MET A 83 2.35 -0.18 -5.19
C MET A 83 3.63 -0.68 -4.52
N SER A 84 4.45 0.22 -4.00
CA SER A 84 5.64 -0.16 -3.25
C SER A 84 5.86 0.73 -2.02
N SER A 85 6.26 0.11 -0.91
CA SER A 85 6.66 0.78 0.32
C SER A 85 8.19 0.73 0.54
N ARG A 86 8.92 0.62 -0.55
CA ARG A 86 10.38 0.68 -0.67
C ARG A 86 10.79 1.01 -2.11
N ASP A 87 12.00 1.45 -2.30
CA ASP A 87 12.58 1.51 -3.63
C ASP A 87 12.63 0.12 -4.29
N PRO A 88 12.50 0.02 -5.62
CA PRO A 88 12.82 -1.20 -6.34
C PRO A 88 14.26 -1.64 -6.06
N LYS A 89 14.47 -2.95 -5.83
CA LYS A 89 15.83 -3.50 -5.62
C LYS A 89 16.61 -3.49 -6.92
N ASP A 90 17.95 -3.40 -6.85
CA ASP A 90 18.82 -3.39 -8.04
C ASP A 90 18.53 -4.55 -9.00
N LYS A 91 18.30 -5.75 -8.47
CA LYS A 91 17.92 -6.93 -9.27
C LYS A 91 16.56 -6.78 -9.96
N GLU A 92 15.61 -6.05 -9.35
CA GLU A 92 14.29 -5.78 -9.93
C GLU A 92 14.42 -4.73 -11.04
N VAL A 93 15.22 -3.70 -10.84
CA VAL A 93 15.55 -2.69 -11.85
C VAL A 93 16.27 -3.32 -13.04
N ALA A 94 17.25 -4.20 -12.79
CA ALA A 94 17.94 -4.95 -13.84
C ALA A 94 16.99 -5.84 -14.65
N LYS A 95 16.06 -6.54 -13.96
CA LYS A 95 15.01 -7.36 -14.61
C LYS A 95 14.06 -6.51 -15.45
N ALA A 96 13.63 -5.36 -14.94
CA ALA A 96 12.78 -4.41 -15.66
C ALA A 96 13.47 -3.97 -16.95
N LYS A 97 14.71 -3.51 -16.86
CA LYS A 97 15.51 -3.07 -18.00
C LYS A 97 15.70 -4.18 -19.05
N ALA A 98 15.96 -5.42 -18.61
CA ALA A 98 16.09 -6.58 -19.50
C ALA A 98 14.79 -6.89 -20.28
N LYS A 99 13.63 -6.50 -19.74
CA LYS A 99 12.31 -6.61 -20.39
C LYS A 99 11.88 -5.34 -21.13
N GLY A 100 12.74 -4.32 -21.23
CA GLY A 100 12.44 -3.05 -21.88
C GLY A 100 11.49 -2.15 -21.06
N VAL A 101 11.34 -2.40 -19.77
CA VAL A 101 10.54 -1.59 -18.83
C VAL A 101 11.42 -0.51 -18.20
N ASP A 102 11.02 0.75 -18.34
CA ASP A 102 11.62 1.89 -17.65
C ASP A 102 10.83 2.17 -16.35
N MET A 103 11.29 1.55 -15.26
CA MET A 103 10.59 1.61 -13.97
C MET A 103 10.65 3.01 -13.37
N LYS A 104 9.51 3.68 -13.30
CA LYS A 104 9.33 4.99 -12.65
C LYS A 104 8.67 4.82 -11.29
N ALA A 105 9.27 5.38 -10.26
CA ALA A 105 8.70 5.48 -8.91
C ALA A 105 8.18 6.90 -8.66
N ILE A 106 6.91 7.03 -8.28
CA ILE A 106 6.23 8.29 -7.99
C ILE A 106 5.89 8.29 -6.51
N THR A 107 6.47 9.21 -5.74
CA THR A 107 6.18 9.32 -4.30
C THR A 107 4.75 9.79 -4.07
N MET A 108 3.98 9.01 -3.33
CA MET A 108 2.55 9.27 -3.06
C MET A 108 2.29 9.73 -1.62
N ALA A 109 3.13 9.30 -0.69
CA ALA A 109 3.04 9.61 0.73
C ALA A 109 4.39 9.34 1.41
N LYS A 110 4.53 9.76 2.67
CA LYS A 110 5.59 9.34 3.58
C LYS A 110 5.00 8.53 4.73
N ASP A 111 5.79 7.63 5.30
CA ASP A 111 5.36 6.68 6.32
C ASP A 111 6.48 6.45 7.33
N GLY A 112 6.16 6.50 8.62
CA GLY A 112 7.02 5.99 9.68
C GLY A 112 6.64 4.53 9.97
N ILE A 113 7.61 3.61 9.97
CA ILE A 113 7.35 2.24 10.40
C ILE A 113 7.31 2.22 11.93
N ALA A 114 6.10 2.33 12.48
CA ALA A 114 5.87 2.43 13.92
C ALA A 114 6.14 1.09 14.62
N ILE A 115 6.83 1.14 15.74
CA ILE A 115 6.92 0.00 16.66
C ILE A 115 5.68 0.02 17.55
N ILE A 116 5.01 -1.12 17.63
CA ILE A 116 3.83 -1.31 18.46
C ILE A 116 4.03 -2.48 19.41
N VAL A 117 3.53 -2.30 20.63
CA VAL A 117 3.43 -3.34 21.65
C VAL A 117 2.00 -3.43 22.15
N ASN A 118 1.67 -4.48 22.89
CA ASN A 118 0.37 -4.55 23.59
C ASN A 118 0.22 -3.35 24.52
N GLU A 119 -0.99 -2.80 24.65
CA GLU A 119 -1.26 -1.63 25.50
C GLU A 119 -0.93 -1.87 27.00
N SER A 120 -0.96 -3.13 27.46
CA SER A 120 -0.61 -3.51 28.83
C SER A 120 0.90 -3.67 29.07
N ASN A 121 1.74 -3.60 28.03
CA ASN A 121 3.18 -3.70 28.16
C ASN A 121 3.76 -2.47 28.90
N PHE A 122 4.74 -2.66 29.79
CA PHE A 122 5.29 -1.58 30.61
C PHE A 122 6.34 -0.71 29.92
N ILE A 123 6.83 -1.13 28.74
CA ILE A 123 7.84 -0.35 28.00
C ILE A 123 7.22 0.97 27.49
N GLU A 124 7.93 2.09 27.69
CA GLU A 124 7.47 3.42 27.31
C GLU A 124 8.22 4.01 26.09
N SER A 125 9.39 3.48 25.78
CA SER A 125 10.22 3.85 24.63
C SER A 125 11.15 2.69 24.28
N ILE A 126 11.70 2.70 23.08
CA ILE A 126 12.64 1.68 22.61
C ILE A 126 13.75 2.34 21.77
N SER A 127 14.97 1.84 21.87
CA SER A 127 16.08 2.25 21.01
C SER A 127 16.17 1.40 19.74
N LEU A 128 16.87 1.88 18.72
CA LEU A 128 17.20 1.08 17.54
C LEU A 128 18.00 -0.17 17.89
N GLU A 129 18.89 -0.08 18.88
CA GLU A 129 19.67 -1.23 19.37
C GLU A 129 18.76 -2.31 19.97
N GLU A 130 17.81 -1.93 20.83
CA GLU A 130 16.85 -2.88 21.41
C GLU A 130 15.92 -3.50 20.35
N ILE A 131 15.51 -2.72 19.36
CA ILE A 131 14.75 -3.24 18.19
C ILE A 131 15.58 -4.31 17.47
N GLU A 132 16.85 -4.03 17.19
CA GLU A 132 17.75 -4.97 16.54
C GLU A 132 17.87 -6.25 17.34
N LEU A 133 18.14 -6.17 18.65
CA LEU A 133 18.28 -7.32 19.55
C LEU A 133 17.02 -8.18 19.63
N ILE A 134 15.85 -7.56 19.74
CA ILE A 134 14.56 -8.28 19.79
C ILE A 134 14.27 -9.00 18.48
N PHE A 135 14.30 -8.26 17.35
CA PHE A 135 13.89 -8.84 16.08
C PHE A 135 14.93 -9.79 15.46
N SER A 136 16.19 -9.73 15.89
CA SER A 136 17.20 -10.75 15.55
C SER A 136 17.13 -11.99 16.42
N GLY A 137 16.42 -11.94 17.56
CA GLY A 137 16.29 -13.04 18.49
C GLY A 137 17.44 -13.13 19.51
N ASP A 138 18.27 -12.09 19.64
CA ASP A 138 19.32 -12.03 20.67
C ASP A 138 18.72 -11.76 22.06
N VAL A 139 17.58 -11.05 22.12
CA VAL A 139 16.76 -10.86 23.32
C VAL A 139 15.39 -11.47 23.06
N THR A 140 15.04 -12.48 23.83
CA THR A 140 13.81 -13.28 23.70
C THR A 140 12.87 -13.17 24.89
N ASP A 141 13.26 -12.44 25.95
CA ASP A 141 12.43 -12.20 27.13
C ASP A 141 12.45 -10.71 27.49
N TRP A 142 11.30 -10.16 27.86
CA TRP A 142 11.15 -8.74 28.20
C TRP A 142 12.05 -8.29 29.35
N SER A 143 12.42 -9.21 30.27
CA SER A 143 13.34 -8.89 31.36
C SER A 143 14.76 -8.47 30.92
N GLY A 144 15.10 -8.74 29.66
CA GLY A 144 16.33 -8.23 29.05
C GLY A 144 16.28 -6.75 28.65
N ILE A 145 15.08 -6.15 28.63
CA ILE A 145 14.84 -4.77 28.19
C ILE A 145 14.16 -3.94 29.28
N THR A 146 13.19 -4.52 30.00
CA THR A 146 12.33 -3.83 30.98
C THR A 146 12.22 -4.59 32.28
N ALA A 147 11.43 -4.05 33.23
CA ALA A 147 11.05 -4.77 34.43
C ALA A 147 9.94 -5.83 34.20
N GLN A 148 9.35 -5.88 33.05
CA GLN A 148 8.39 -6.92 32.66
C GLN A 148 9.13 -8.23 32.42
N THR A 149 8.50 -9.35 32.71
CA THR A 149 8.98 -10.70 32.39
C THR A 149 8.06 -11.37 31.39
N GLY A 150 8.56 -12.31 30.64
CA GLY A 150 7.82 -13.13 29.70
C GLY A 150 8.45 -13.16 28.31
N GLU A 151 8.28 -14.29 27.65
CA GLU A 151 8.82 -14.52 26.32
C GLU A 151 8.25 -13.54 25.29
N ILE A 152 9.12 -12.87 24.54
CA ILE A 152 8.75 -11.89 23.52
C ILE A 152 8.19 -12.62 22.29
N SER A 153 7.01 -12.23 21.87
CA SER A 153 6.44 -12.63 20.57
C SER A 153 6.67 -11.53 19.52
N ALA A 154 7.70 -11.69 18.69
CA ALA A 154 8.05 -10.72 17.66
C ALA A 154 7.28 -11.02 16.34
N TYR A 155 6.39 -10.12 15.97
CA TYR A 155 5.59 -10.21 14.75
C TYR A 155 6.21 -9.40 13.61
N THR A 156 6.48 -10.07 12.50
CA THR A 156 7.11 -9.49 11.30
C THR A 156 6.25 -9.72 10.06
N ARG A 157 6.67 -9.20 8.92
CA ARG A 157 6.03 -9.41 7.62
C ARG A 157 6.68 -10.55 6.83
N ASN A 158 5.97 -11.06 5.84
CA ASN A 158 6.56 -11.97 4.85
C ASN A 158 7.62 -11.27 3.99
N THR A 159 8.46 -12.03 3.30
CA THR A 159 9.62 -11.53 2.54
C THR A 159 9.25 -10.78 1.24
N SER A 160 7.98 -10.84 0.77
CA SER A 160 7.48 -10.03 -0.34
C SER A 160 7.20 -8.58 0.08
N SER A 161 7.06 -8.33 1.39
CA SER A 161 6.76 -7.03 1.96
C SER A 161 7.91 -6.04 1.80
N GLY A 162 7.58 -4.82 1.35
CA GLY A 162 8.52 -3.70 1.38
C GLY A 162 8.82 -3.25 2.80
N THR A 163 7.82 -3.32 3.70
CA THR A 163 7.99 -2.98 5.12
C THR A 163 8.99 -3.91 5.79
N TYR A 164 8.94 -5.23 5.52
CA TYR A 164 9.95 -6.19 5.96
C TYR A 164 11.37 -5.75 5.57
N ALA A 165 11.57 -5.41 4.29
CA ALA A 165 12.89 -5.06 3.78
C ALA A 165 13.42 -3.73 4.34
N VAL A 166 12.56 -2.72 4.48
CA VAL A 166 12.95 -1.41 5.04
C VAL A 166 13.21 -1.53 6.53
N PHE A 167 12.39 -2.25 7.26
CA PHE A 167 12.59 -2.47 8.69
C PHE A 167 13.88 -3.23 8.98
N GLN A 168 14.18 -4.28 8.21
CA GLN A 168 15.46 -4.99 8.28
C GLN A 168 16.64 -4.04 8.08
N LYS A 169 16.55 -3.14 7.08
CA LYS A 169 17.63 -2.21 6.76
C LYS A 169 17.80 -1.12 7.82
N LEU A 170 16.73 -0.47 8.24
CA LEU A 170 16.77 0.74 9.08
C LEU A 170 16.63 0.43 10.57
N GLY A 171 15.76 -0.52 10.93
CA GLY A 171 15.47 -0.88 12.32
C GLY A 171 16.38 -1.98 12.86
N MET A 172 16.96 -2.82 11.97
CA MET A 172 17.79 -3.96 12.38
C MET A 172 19.21 -3.89 11.82
N ASN A 173 19.66 -2.73 11.39
CA ASN A 173 21.02 -2.54 10.82
C ASN A 173 21.39 -3.61 9.75
N SER A 174 20.39 -4.05 8.96
CA SER A 174 20.51 -5.11 7.95
C SER A 174 20.78 -6.52 8.48
N ARG A 175 20.63 -6.77 9.78
CA ARG A 175 20.71 -8.13 10.35
C ARG A 175 19.50 -8.97 9.93
N ASP A 176 19.67 -10.28 9.97
CA ASP A 176 18.59 -11.22 9.70
C ASP A 176 17.62 -11.30 10.89
N TYR A 177 16.35 -11.55 10.59
CA TYR A 177 15.33 -11.80 11.61
C TYR A 177 15.59 -13.12 12.33
N GLY A 178 15.33 -13.14 13.62
CA GLY A 178 15.35 -14.35 14.42
C GLY A 178 14.43 -15.44 13.88
N VAL A 179 14.81 -16.70 14.06
CA VAL A 179 14.07 -17.86 13.52
C VAL A 179 12.66 -17.98 14.08
N ASP A 180 12.44 -17.47 15.30
CA ASP A 180 11.16 -17.52 16.02
C ASP A 180 10.24 -16.31 15.68
N SER A 181 10.71 -15.37 14.84
CA SER A 181 9.90 -14.25 14.38
C SER A 181 8.70 -14.72 13.56
N GLN A 182 7.50 -14.33 13.98
CA GLN A 182 6.24 -14.78 13.38
C GLN A 182 5.88 -13.93 12.17
N LYS A 183 5.80 -14.55 10.98
CA LYS A 183 5.57 -13.84 9.71
C LYS A 183 4.09 -13.69 9.41
N MET A 184 3.62 -12.45 9.32
CA MET A 184 2.24 -12.07 9.03
C MET A 184 2.07 -11.58 7.59
N ALA A 185 0.88 -11.78 7.02
CA ALA A 185 0.57 -11.37 5.66
C ALA A 185 0.46 -9.84 5.52
N GLY A 186 -0.15 -9.15 6.50
CA GLY A 186 -0.44 -7.72 6.45
C GLY A 186 -0.14 -6.97 7.75
N ASN A 187 -0.14 -5.63 7.67
CA ASN A 187 -0.01 -4.75 8.83
C ASN A 187 -1.17 -4.94 9.82
N GLU A 188 -2.38 -5.11 9.32
CA GLU A 188 -3.57 -5.28 10.15
C GLU A 188 -3.48 -6.54 11.00
N GLN A 189 -2.96 -7.62 10.44
CA GLN A 189 -2.74 -8.87 11.18
C GLN A 189 -1.70 -8.68 12.28
N ILE A 190 -0.57 -7.99 12.02
CA ILE A 190 0.41 -7.67 13.07
C ILE A 190 -0.24 -6.89 14.20
N ALA A 191 -0.99 -5.84 13.87
CA ALA A 191 -1.64 -5.01 14.89
C ALA A 191 -2.65 -5.83 15.72
N ALA A 192 -3.40 -6.74 15.10
CA ALA A 192 -4.34 -7.62 15.80
C ALA A 192 -3.63 -8.63 16.72
N GLU A 193 -2.55 -9.24 16.27
CA GLU A 193 -1.77 -10.17 17.10
C GLU A 193 -1.14 -9.47 18.31
N VAL A 194 -0.54 -8.28 18.09
CA VAL A 194 0.02 -7.48 19.20
C VAL A 194 -1.07 -7.06 20.18
N ALA A 195 -2.25 -6.64 19.70
CA ALA A 195 -3.37 -6.24 20.57
C ALA A 195 -3.86 -7.40 21.48
N ASN A 196 -3.75 -8.64 21.00
CA ASN A 196 -4.23 -9.82 21.73
C ASN A 196 -3.14 -10.52 22.56
N ASN A 197 -1.88 -10.11 22.48
CA ASN A 197 -0.76 -10.75 23.17
C ASN A 197 -0.02 -9.75 24.06
N PRO A 198 -0.12 -9.83 25.40
CA PRO A 198 0.60 -8.94 26.33
C PRO A 198 2.13 -8.88 26.13
N ASN A 199 2.72 -9.94 25.59
CA ASN A 199 4.16 -10.02 25.29
C ASN A 199 4.49 -9.73 23.83
N GLY A 200 3.49 -9.30 23.04
CA GLY A 200 3.63 -9.03 21.62
C GLY A 200 4.37 -7.72 21.32
N ILE A 201 5.24 -7.77 20.35
CA ILE A 201 5.84 -6.61 19.68
C ILE A 201 5.76 -6.78 18.17
N GLY A 202 5.53 -5.71 17.45
CA GLY A 202 5.49 -5.73 15.99
C GLY A 202 5.80 -4.36 15.40
N TYR A 203 5.82 -4.29 14.08
CA TYR A 203 5.97 -3.03 13.37
C TYR A 203 4.91 -2.89 12.27
N VAL A 204 4.35 -1.70 12.13
CA VAL A 204 3.29 -1.38 11.16
C VAL A 204 3.50 0.01 10.55
N GLY A 205 2.89 0.27 9.41
CA GLY A 205 2.78 1.63 8.87
C GLY A 205 1.81 2.49 9.69
N LEU A 206 1.95 3.82 9.59
CA LEU A 206 1.17 4.82 10.32
C LEU A 206 -0.36 4.63 10.24
N ALA A 207 -0.87 4.08 9.15
CA ALA A 207 -2.31 3.82 9.00
C ALA A 207 -2.88 2.80 10.02
N TYR A 208 -2.02 2.11 10.78
CA TYR A 208 -2.42 1.02 11.69
C TYR A 208 -2.14 1.31 13.17
N ILE A 209 -1.54 2.45 13.51
CA ILE A 209 -1.16 2.80 14.88
C ILE A 209 -2.35 3.07 15.82
N LYS A 210 -3.54 3.31 15.27
CA LYS A 210 -4.78 3.53 16.05
C LYS A 210 -5.61 2.26 16.25
N THR A 211 -5.02 1.08 16.04
CA THR A 211 -5.69 -0.18 16.34
C THR A 211 -5.90 -0.28 17.86
N PRO A 212 -7.13 -0.53 18.35
CA PRO A 212 -7.37 -0.70 19.79
C PRO A 212 -6.52 -1.84 20.37
N GLY A 213 -6.02 -1.67 21.59
CA GLY A 213 -5.20 -2.67 22.28
C GLY A 213 -3.71 -2.60 21.94
N VAL A 214 -3.28 -1.66 21.09
CA VAL A 214 -1.85 -1.43 20.84
C VAL A 214 -1.37 -0.09 21.38
N LYS A 215 -0.13 -0.06 21.84
CA LYS A 215 0.63 1.13 22.22
C LYS A 215 1.77 1.34 21.23
N VAL A 216 1.92 2.56 20.71
CA VAL A 216 3.04 2.97 19.86
C VAL A 216 4.21 3.40 20.72
N LEU A 217 5.42 2.94 20.41
CA LEU A 217 6.63 3.33 21.10
C LEU A 217 7.39 4.41 20.31
N PRO A 218 7.86 5.47 20.97
CA PRO A 218 8.91 6.33 20.42
C PRO A 218 10.20 5.52 20.24
N VAL A 219 10.88 5.74 19.12
CA VAL A 219 12.20 5.14 18.84
C VAL A 219 13.27 6.22 18.96
N ASP A 220 14.25 6.00 19.82
CA ASP A 220 15.29 6.98 20.16
C ASP A 220 14.71 8.38 20.48
N GLY A 221 13.55 8.39 21.15
CA GLY A 221 12.85 9.60 21.59
C GLY A 221 11.99 10.27 20.52
N SER A 222 11.90 9.74 19.30
CA SER A 222 11.06 10.27 18.19
C SER A 222 9.82 9.41 17.97
N MET A 223 8.67 10.05 17.77
CA MET A 223 7.44 9.39 17.34
C MET A 223 7.45 9.12 15.83
N PRO A 224 6.70 8.12 15.32
CA PRO A 224 6.75 7.74 13.91
C PRO A 224 6.25 8.80 12.92
N GLU A 225 5.57 9.84 13.40
CA GLU A 225 5.15 11.00 12.61
C GLU A 225 6.21 12.11 12.54
N ASP A 226 7.26 12.05 13.38
CA ASP A 226 8.27 13.08 13.46
C ASP A 226 9.22 13.06 12.24
N PRO A 227 9.64 14.23 11.72
CA PRO A 227 10.60 14.29 10.62
C PRO A 227 11.95 13.60 10.90
N SER A 228 12.32 13.49 12.19
CA SER A 228 13.57 12.85 12.66
C SER A 228 13.44 11.35 12.91
N TYR A 229 12.27 10.76 12.70
CA TYR A 229 12.04 9.35 12.99
C TYR A 229 12.98 8.44 12.17
N PRO A 230 13.74 7.55 12.81
CA PRO A 230 14.82 6.84 12.13
C PRO A 230 14.33 5.77 11.13
N ILE A 231 13.10 5.27 11.29
CA ILE A 231 12.54 4.20 10.43
C ILE A 231 11.45 4.79 9.51
N ALA A 232 11.74 5.95 8.90
CA ALA A 232 10.85 6.61 7.94
C ALA A 232 11.17 6.23 6.48
N ARG A 233 10.15 6.28 5.62
CA ARG A 233 10.27 5.93 4.19
C ARG A 233 9.23 6.63 3.32
N PRO A 234 9.50 6.81 2.02
CA PRO A 234 8.47 7.12 1.04
C PRO A 234 7.63 5.89 0.66
N LEU A 235 6.39 6.17 0.24
CA LEU A 235 5.47 5.22 -0.37
C LEU A 235 5.26 5.58 -1.83
N TYR A 236 5.29 4.58 -2.73
CA TYR A 236 5.35 4.81 -4.16
C TYR A 236 4.20 4.16 -4.93
N TYR A 237 3.76 4.85 -5.99
CA TYR A 237 3.25 4.20 -7.18
C TYR A 237 4.40 3.94 -8.15
N LEU A 238 4.37 2.78 -8.79
CA LEU A 238 5.32 2.34 -9.81
C LEU A 238 4.60 2.24 -11.15
N SER A 239 5.25 2.67 -12.22
CA SER A 239 4.75 2.54 -13.58
C SER A 239 5.89 2.28 -14.56
N ASP A 240 5.55 1.84 -15.78
CA ASP A 240 6.48 1.74 -16.89
C ASP A 240 6.50 3.07 -17.67
N ASN A 241 7.56 3.86 -17.51
CA ASN A 241 7.73 5.14 -18.19
C ASN A 241 8.05 5.01 -19.70
N SER A 242 8.35 3.79 -20.17
CA SER A 242 8.54 3.52 -21.61
C SER A 242 7.23 3.43 -22.38
N LYS A 243 6.09 3.37 -21.67
CA LYS A 243 4.74 3.29 -22.24
C LYS A 243 3.86 4.41 -21.68
N GLN A 244 2.92 4.82 -22.49
CA GLN A 244 1.87 5.72 -22.02
C GLN A 244 0.87 4.92 -21.18
N LEU A 245 0.59 5.41 -19.97
CA LEU A 245 -0.51 4.91 -19.14
C LEU A 245 -1.85 5.18 -19.85
N SER A 246 -2.89 4.40 -19.54
CA SER A 246 -4.24 4.78 -19.95
C SER A 246 -4.57 6.19 -19.41
N PRO A 247 -5.38 6.97 -20.14
CA PRO A 247 -5.79 8.30 -19.68
C PRO A 247 -6.33 8.26 -18.25
N LEU A 248 -7.13 7.24 -17.95
CA LEU A 248 -7.79 7.10 -16.66
C LEU A 248 -6.79 6.75 -15.52
N ALA A 249 -5.80 5.87 -15.78
CA ALA A 249 -4.73 5.58 -14.80
C ALA A 249 -3.86 6.81 -14.54
N ASN A 250 -3.57 7.60 -15.58
CA ASN A 250 -2.83 8.86 -15.43
C ASN A 250 -3.62 9.88 -14.61
N ASP A 251 -4.92 10.03 -14.86
CA ASP A 251 -5.81 10.91 -14.12
C ASP A 251 -5.94 10.46 -12.65
N PHE A 252 -5.98 9.15 -12.40
CA PHE A 252 -5.98 8.61 -11.04
C PHE A 252 -4.70 8.95 -10.27
N ILE A 253 -3.52 8.81 -10.90
CA ILE A 253 -2.25 9.23 -10.28
C ILE A 253 -2.27 10.74 -9.99
N GLY A 254 -2.70 11.55 -10.96
CA GLY A 254 -2.86 13.00 -10.80
C GLY A 254 -3.82 13.37 -9.67
N PHE A 255 -4.97 12.68 -9.58
CA PHE A 255 -5.92 12.86 -8.47
C PHE A 255 -5.30 12.48 -7.13
N SER A 256 -4.60 11.36 -7.05
CA SER A 256 -3.93 10.91 -5.82
C SER A 256 -2.92 11.94 -5.30
N MET A 257 -2.24 12.65 -6.21
CA MET A 257 -1.29 13.72 -5.88
C MET A 257 -1.95 15.08 -5.64
N SER A 258 -3.22 15.26 -5.98
CA SER A 258 -3.94 16.53 -5.78
C SER A 258 -4.17 16.81 -4.28
N PRO A 259 -4.50 18.08 -3.90
CA PRO A 259 -4.86 18.39 -2.51
C PRO A 259 -6.00 17.51 -1.98
N GLU A 260 -6.97 17.13 -2.82
CA GLU A 260 -8.07 16.24 -2.43
C GLU A 260 -7.57 14.82 -2.11
N GLY A 261 -6.72 14.25 -2.97
CA GLY A 261 -6.09 12.95 -2.73
C GLY A 261 -5.16 12.97 -1.51
N GLN A 262 -4.38 14.02 -1.33
CA GLN A 262 -3.45 14.16 -0.21
C GLN A 262 -4.18 14.40 1.13
N ASN A 263 -5.37 14.99 1.13
CA ASN A 263 -6.22 15.03 2.30
C ASN A 263 -6.70 13.62 2.72
N ILE A 264 -6.89 12.70 1.75
CA ILE A 264 -7.19 11.30 2.06
C ILE A 264 -5.96 10.61 2.67
N VAL A 265 -4.76 10.85 2.13
CA VAL A 265 -3.49 10.35 2.70
C VAL A 265 -3.39 10.72 4.18
N ASN A 266 -3.59 12.00 4.54
CA ASN A 266 -3.55 12.44 5.93
C ASN A 266 -4.68 11.82 6.79
N ARG A 267 -5.87 11.67 6.24
CA ARG A 267 -7.02 11.07 6.95
C ARG A 267 -6.80 9.60 7.32
N VAL A 268 -6.03 8.87 6.52
CA VAL A 268 -5.61 7.49 6.84
C VAL A 268 -4.30 7.43 7.65
N ASN A 269 -3.86 8.55 8.21
CA ASN A 269 -2.68 8.75 9.05
C ASN A 269 -1.33 8.57 8.36
N PHE A 270 -1.23 8.51 7.04
CA PHE A 270 0.06 8.71 6.37
C PHE A 270 0.39 10.19 6.26
N LEU A 271 1.66 10.51 6.04
CA LEU A 271 2.12 11.88 5.86
C LEU A 271 2.04 12.26 4.38
N SER A 272 1.37 13.39 4.08
CA SER A 272 1.28 13.91 2.72
C SER A 272 2.65 14.30 2.16
N ILE A 273 2.71 14.45 0.84
CA ILE A 273 3.93 14.90 0.14
C ILE A 273 4.11 16.42 0.14
N TYR A 274 3.14 17.18 0.64
CA TYR A 274 3.14 18.63 0.75
C TYR A 274 3.22 19.08 2.20
#